data_af3cd9e32684b044a639a68b544c11c2
#
_entry.id   af3cd9e32684b044a639a68b544c11c2
#
_cell.length_a   1.000
_cell.length_b   1.000
_cell.length_c   1.000
_cell.angle_alpha   90.00
_cell.angle_beta   90.00
_cell.angle_gamma   90.00
#
_symmetry.space_group_name_H-M   'P 1'
#
loop_
_entity.id
_entity.type
_entity.pdbx_description
1 polymer ?
#
loop_
_entity_poly.entity_id
_entity_poly.type
_entity_poly.pdbx_seq_one_letter_code
_entity_poly.pdbx_strand_id
1 'polypeptide(L)'
;PKVRYPSDAFPTVDGKQVIVADFSKPGRVVIFDPATGKPTWEYFHKDGEGALDHPSIARELPDTGDVLIVDDLHDRVIVVDRQTKAIIWQYGVKGVKGHKPGYLNYPDGVDLDVFRDWKQATAARPKS
;
A
#
# COMPACT_ATOMS: atom_id res chain seq x y z
N PRO A 1 3.43 -5.03 17.32
CA PRO A 1 2.71 -5.59 16.17
C PRO A 1 3.39 -6.85 15.67
N LYS A 2 2.58 -7.82 15.28
CA LYS A 2 3.12 -9.08 14.73
C LYS A 2 3.38 -8.91 13.25
N VAL A 3 4.56 -8.43 12.92
CA VAL A 3 5.04 -8.36 11.54
C VAL A 3 6.01 -9.52 11.37
N ARG A 4 5.78 -10.35 10.36
CA ARG A 4 6.55 -11.58 10.13
C ARG A 4 7.80 -11.30 9.30
N TYR A 5 7.64 -10.57 8.22
CA TYR A 5 8.72 -10.27 7.29
C TYR A 5 8.65 -8.79 6.89
N PRO A 6 9.12 -7.87 7.74
CA PRO A 6 9.09 -6.45 7.40
C PRO A 6 9.95 -6.19 6.16
N SER A 7 9.30 -5.75 5.10
CA SER A 7 9.99 -5.44 3.85
C SER A 7 10.51 -4.02 3.83
N ASP A 8 9.72 -3.11 4.40
CA ASP A 8 10.00 -1.69 4.35
C ASP A 8 9.38 -1.01 5.57
N ALA A 9 10.15 -0.14 6.19
CA ALA A 9 9.70 0.67 7.31
C ALA A 9 9.99 2.13 7.00
N PHE A 10 8.98 2.98 7.15
CA PHE A 10 9.08 4.39 6.78
C PHE A 10 8.35 5.26 7.81
N PRO A 11 8.83 6.47 8.11
CA PRO A 11 8.11 7.36 9.01
C PRO A 11 6.80 7.84 8.40
N THR A 12 5.79 8.06 9.26
CA THR A 12 4.60 8.79 8.86
C THR A 12 4.95 10.24 8.56
N VAL A 13 4.03 10.96 7.88
CA VAL A 13 4.28 12.33 7.43
C VAL A 13 4.68 13.26 8.58
N ASP A 14 4.06 13.09 9.75
CA ASP A 14 4.41 13.89 10.94
C ASP A 14 5.69 13.41 11.64
N GLY A 15 6.28 12.30 11.19
CA GLY A 15 7.49 11.73 11.76
C GLY A 15 7.32 11.05 13.12
N LYS A 16 6.09 10.94 13.63
CA LYS A 16 5.84 10.42 14.99
C LYS A 16 5.61 8.92 15.04
N GLN A 17 5.25 8.32 13.93
CA GLN A 17 4.95 6.90 13.85
C GLN A 17 5.71 6.25 12.69
N VAL A 18 5.64 4.94 12.63
CA VAL A 18 6.29 4.14 11.58
C VAL A 18 5.25 3.31 10.88
N ILE A 19 5.28 3.31 9.54
CA ILE A 19 4.46 2.43 8.72
C ILE A 19 5.33 1.30 8.17
N VAL A 20 4.82 0.07 8.26
CA VAL A 20 5.56 -1.14 7.87
C VAL A 20 4.68 -2.01 6.97
N ALA A 21 5.25 -2.46 5.87
CA ALA A 21 4.68 -3.51 5.05
C ALA A 21 5.24 -4.87 5.48
N ASP A 22 4.34 -5.83 5.72
CA ASP A 22 4.70 -7.22 6.04
C ASP A 22 4.68 -8.04 4.76
N PHE A 23 5.86 -8.42 4.29
CA PHE A 23 6.09 -9.16 3.05
C PHE A 23 5.73 -10.64 3.24
N SER A 24 4.45 -10.90 3.35
CA SER A 24 3.90 -12.24 3.59
C SER A 24 2.59 -12.42 2.85
N LYS A 25 2.04 -13.65 2.91
CA LYS A 25 0.73 -13.98 2.34
C LYS A 25 -0.13 -14.68 3.39
N PRO A 26 -1.31 -14.14 3.75
CA PRO A 26 -1.78 -12.80 3.39
C PRO A 26 -0.91 -11.73 4.03
N GLY A 27 -0.70 -10.63 3.32
CA GLY A 27 0.13 -9.54 3.79
C GLY A 27 -0.62 -8.56 4.69
N ARG A 28 0.16 -7.70 5.32
CA ARG A 28 -0.34 -6.76 6.31
C ARG A 28 0.40 -5.44 6.21
N VAL A 29 -0.29 -4.35 6.51
CA VAL A 29 0.35 -3.05 6.71
C VAL A 29 -0.02 -2.55 8.10
N VAL A 30 0.98 -2.10 8.85
CA VAL A 30 0.81 -1.66 10.23
C VAL A 30 1.43 -0.28 10.40
N ILE A 31 0.71 0.61 11.07
CA ILE A 31 1.28 1.85 11.61
C ILE A 31 1.35 1.69 13.11
N PHE A 32 2.50 1.99 13.70
CA PHE A 32 2.69 1.83 15.12
C PHE A 32 3.52 2.98 15.70
N ASP A 33 3.36 3.17 17.01
CA ASP A 33 4.17 4.10 17.78
C ASP A 33 5.49 3.42 18.13
N PRO A 34 6.64 3.93 17.65
CA PRO A 34 7.93 3.30 17.92
C PRO A 34 8.34 3.34 19.39
N ALA A 35 7.82 4.29 20.18
CA ALA A 35 8.15 4.39 21.59
C ALA A 35 7.51 3.28 22.43
N THR A 36 6.32 2.82 22.03
CA THR A 36 5.57 1.80 22.76
C THR A 36 5.47 0.47 22.03
N GLY A 37 5.72 0.46 20.71
CA GLY A 37 5.50 -0.68 19.84
C GLY A 37 4.03 -0.99 19.59
N LYS A 38 3.11 -0.13 20.05
CA LYS A 38 1.68 -0.37 19.92
C LYS A 38 1.18 0.04 18.53
N PRO A 39 0.42 -0.84 17.84
CA PRO A 39 -0.19 -0.49 16.57
C PRO A 39 -1.31 0.54 16.81
N THR A 40 -1.35 1.54 15.91
CA THR A 40 -2.40 2.55 15.89
C THR A 40 -3.30 2.40 14.67
N TRP A 41 -2.87 1.65 13.68
CA TRP A 41 -3.63 1.36 12.47
C TRP A 41 -3.12 0.07 11.85
N GLU A 42 -4.04 -0.72 11.29
CA GLU A 42 -3.68 -1.97 10.63
C GLU A 42 -4.59 -2.20 9.45
N TYR A 43 -4.02 -2.63 8.33
CA TYR A 43 -4.73 -3.12 7.16
C TYR A 43 -4.42 -4.60 6.98
N PHE A 44 -5.43 -5.43 7.07
CA PHE A 44 -5.29 -6.86 6.91
C PHE A 44 -6.60 -7.47 6.40
N HIS A 45 -6.50 -8.29 5.35
CA HIS A 45 -7.59 -9.14 4.88
C HIS A 45 -7.04 -10.55 4.67
N LYS A 46 -7.73 -11.52 5.22
CA LYS A 46 -7.36 -12.93 5.08
C LYS A 46 -7.52 -13.39 3.63
N ASP A 47 -8.56 -12.93 2.95
CA ASP A 47 -8.90 -13.29 1.58
C ASP A 47 -9.69 -12.15 0.93
N GLY A 48 -10.14 -12.38 -0.31
CA GLY A 48 -10.94 -11.41 -1.06
C GLY A 48 -10.10 -10.36 -1.78
N GLU A 49 -10.78 -9.35 -2.32
CA GLU A 49 -10.16 -8.32 -3.14
C GLU A 49 -9.15 -7.47 -2.36
N GLY A 50 -9.39 -7.29 -1.07
CA GLY A 50 -8.51 -6.50 -0.22
C GLY A 50 -7.27 -7.25 0.29
N ALA A 51 -7.19 -8.56 0.11
CA ALA A 51 -6.05 -9.35 0.59
C ALA A 51 -4.77 -9.01 -0.17
N LEU A 52 -3.67 -8.91 0.56
CA LEU A 52 -2.36 -8.59 0.00
C LEU A 52 -1.50 -9.85 -0.15
N ASP A 53 -0.63 -9.85 -1.16
CA ASP A 53 0.33 -10.92 -1.37
C ASP A 53 1.73 -10.31 -1.49
N HIS A 54 2.51 -10.46 -0.42
CA HIS A 54 3.87 -9.93 -0.30
C HIS A 54 3.95 -8.43 -0.61
N PRO A 55 3.21 -7.58 0.14
CA PRO A 55 3.33 -6.14 -0.06
C PRO A 55 4.76 -5.68 0.29
N SER A 56 5.37 -4.94 -0.63
CA SER A 56 6.77 -4.55 -0.49
C SER A 56 6.95 -3.16 0.11
N ILE A 57 6.01 -2.25 -0.15
CA ILE A 57 6.11 -0.85 0.27
C ILE A 57 4.74 -0.37 0.74
N ALA A 58 4.75 0.44 1.79
CA ALA A 58 3.57 1.19 2.24
C ALA A 58 3.98 2.61 2.60
N ARG A 59 3.17 3.60 2.20
CA ARG A 59 3.42 5.01 2.47
C ARG A 59 2.13 5.72 2.86
N GLU A 60 2.23 6.62 3.82
CA GLU A 60 1.14 7.53 4.13
C GLU A 60 1.15 8.68 3.12
N LEU A 61 0.00 8.99 2.54
CA LEU A 61 -0.14 10.10 1.60
C LEU A 61 -0.27 11.41 2.38
N PRO A 62 0.52 12.44 2.05
CA PRO A 62 0.60 13.65 2.89
C PRO A 62 -0.69 14.46 2.93
N ASP A 63 -1.49 14.48 1.85
CA ASP A 63 -2.65 15.35 1.78
C ASP A 63 -3.88 14.77 2.49
N THR A 64 -4.05 13.46 2.47
CA THR A 64 -5.27 12.80 2.94
C THR A 64 -5.04 11.88 4.13
N GLY A 65 -3.80 11.44 4.35
CA GLY A 65 -3.50 10.41 5.33
C GLY A 65 -3.87 9.00 4.88
N ASP A 66 -4.38 8.84 3.65
CA ASP A 66 -4.64 7.52 3.08
C ASP A 66 -3.34 6.78 2.86
N VAL A 67 -3.42 5.47 2.65
CA VAL A 67 -2.23 4.62 2.60
C VAL A 67 -2.07 4.04 1.20
N LEU A 68 -0.92 4.33 0.58
CA LEU A 68 -0.51 3.72 -0.68
C LEU A 68 0.24 2.43 -0.36
N ILE A 69 -0.14 1.33 -1.03
CA ILE A 69 0.46 0.01 -0.81
C ILE A 69 0.87 -0.58 -2.16
N VAL A 70 2.13 -0.99 -2.26
CA VAL A 70 2.61 -1.78 -3.39
C VAL A 70 2.37 -3.25 -3.05
N ASP A 71 1.37 -3.84 -3.70
CA ASP A 71 0.94 -5.22 -3.51
C ASP A 71 1.65 -6.11 -4.54
N ASP A 72 2.91 -6.42 -4.24
CA ASP A 72 3.91 -6.86 -5.20
C ASP A 72 3.50 -8.11 -5.98
N LEU A 73 3.15 -9.20 -5.29
CA LEU A 73 2.82 -10.44 -5.97
C LEU A 73 1.39 -10.48 -6.52
N HIS A 74 0.59 -9.45 -6.28
CA HIS A 74 -0.68 -9.24 -6.99
C HIS A 74 -0.55 -8.26 -8.17
N ASP A 75 0.67 -7.81 -8.48
CA ASP A 75 0.94 -6.95 -9.64
C ASP A 75 0.10 -5.68 -9.66
N ARG A 76 -0.04 -5.04 -8.50
CA ARG A 76 -0.84 -3.80 -8.38
C ARG A 76 -0.27 -2.85 -7.34
N VAL A 77 -0.64 -1.59 -7.49
CA VAL A 77 -0.49 -0.55 -6.46
C VAL A 77 -1.89 -0.10 -6.09
N ILE A 78 -2.18 -0.02 -4.81
CA ILE A 78 -3.49 0.41 -4.31
C ILE A 78 -3.34 1.59 -3.35
N VAL A 79 -4.41 2.36 -3.23
CA VAL A 79 -4.58 3.32 -2.14
C VAL A 79 -5.80 2.89 -1.34
N VAL A 80 -5.63 2.77 -0.04
CA VAL A 80 -6.74 2.46 0.87
C VAL A 80 -7.10 3.69 1.68
N ASP A 81 -8.39 3.88 1.90
CA ASP A 81 -8.90 4.93 2.74
C ASP A 81 -8.42 4.71 4.19
N ARG A 82 -7.92 5.77 4.81
CA ARG A 82 -7.36 5.69 6.17
C ARG A 82 -8.38 5.21 7.19
N GLN A 83 -9.62 5.66 7.08
CA GLN A 83 -10.66 5.36 8.07
C GLN A 83 -11.43 4.10 7.73
N THR A 84 -11.94 4.00 6.51
CA THR A 84 -12.77 2.86 6.10
C THR A 84 -11.97 1.63 5.73
N LYS A 85 -10.69 1.81 5.37
CA LYS A 85 -9.79 0.77 4.87
C LYS A 85 -10.27 0.14 3.55
N ALA A 86 -11.13 0.84 2.83
CA ALA A 86 -11.56 0.43 1.50
C ALA A 86 -10.50 0.81 0.46
N ILE A 87 -10.38 -0.01 -0.58
CA ILE A 87 -9.56 0.34 -1.74
C ILE A 87 -10.27 1.46 -2.49
N ILE A 88 -9.65 2.62 -2.61
CA ILE A 88 -10.23 3.80 -3.27
C ILE A 88 -9.53 4.15 -4.58
N TRP A 89 -8.41 3.49 -4.87
CA TRP A 89 -7.67 3.66 -6.12
C TRP A 89 -6.82 2.43 -6.37
N GLN A 90 -6.66 2.06 -7.64
CA GLN A 90 -5.82 0.94 -8.02
C GLN A 90 -5.18 1.19 -9.38
N TYR A 91 -3.90 0.86 -9.50
CA TYR A 91 -3.21 0.75 -10.76
C TYR A 91 -2.64 -0.66 -10.89
N GLY A 92 -2.83 -1.26 -12.06
CA GLY A 92 -2.56 -2.68 -12.27
C GLY A 92 -3.83 -3.50 -12.04
N VAL A 93 -3.80 -4.75 -12.46
CA VAL A 93 -4.90 -5.68 -12.29
C VAL A 93 -4.44 -6.80 -11.38
N LYS A 94 -5.15 -7.03 -10.29
CA LYS A 94 -4.77 -7.99 -9.25
C LYS A 94 -4.48 -9.35 -9.87
N GLY A 95 -3.23 -9.81 -9.69
CA GLY A 95 -2.78 -11.12 -10.16
C GLY A 95 -2.55 -11.22 -11.66
N VAL A 96 -2.57 -10.10 -12.39
CA VAL A 96 -2.37 -10.09 -13.85
C VAL A 96 -1.10 -9.31 -14.19
N LYS A 97 -0.07 -10.03 -14.60
CA LYS A 97 1.17 -9.43 -15.08
C LYS A 97 1.01 -8.92 -16.50
N GLY A 98 1.68 -7.83 -16.85
CA GLY A 98 1.66 -7.32 -18.18
C GLY A 98 2.49 -6.08 -18.39
N HIS A 99 2.72 -5.74 -19.66
CA HIS A 99 3.48 -4.56 -20.08
C HIS A 99 2.59 -3.52 -20.77
N LYS A 100 1.29 -3.79 -20.89
CA LYS A 100 0.34 -2.83 -21.44
C LYS A 100 -0.02 -1.77 -20.40
N PRO A 101 -0.47 -0.58 -20.81
CA PRO A 101 -0.96 0.42 -19.87
C PRO A 101 -2.03 -0.16 -18.95
N GLY A 102 -1.95 0.15 -17.67
CA GLY A 102 -2.86 -0.35 -16.62
C GLY A 102 -2.46 -1.68 -16.02
N TYR A 103 -1.40 -2.33 -16.51
CA TYR A 103 -0.86 -3.57 -15.95
C TYR A 103 0.53 -3.36 -15.36
N LEU A 104 0.86 -4.15 -14.36
CA LEU A 104 2.17 -4.16 -13.73
C LEU A 104 2.75 -5.56 -13.72
N ASN A 105 4.06 -5.65 -13.50
CA ASN A 105 4.77 -6.91 -13.38
C ASN A 105 5.77 -6.80 -12.24
N TYR A 106 5.43 -7.38 -11.07
CA TYR A 106 6.21 -7.31 -9.84
C TYR A 106 6.64 -5.88 -9.50
N PRO A 107 5.68 -4.97 -9.20
CA PRO A 107 6.04 -3.62 -8.79
C PRO A 107 6.76 -3.66 -7.44
N ASP A 108 8.03 -3.27 -7.39
CA ASP A 108 8.82 -3.30 -6.17
C ASP A 108 9.29 -1.92 -5.72
N GLY A 109 8.81 -0.88 -6.38
CA GLY A 109 9.14 0.49 -6.04
C GLY A 109 8.07 1.47 -6.47
N VAL A 110 7.94 2.53 -5.73
CA VAL A 110 7.01 3.62 -6.03
C VAL A 110 7.60 4.94 -5.57
N ASP A 111 7.42 5.97 -6.40
CA ASP A 111 7.84 7.33 -6.09
C ASP A 111 6.59 8.14 -5.72
N LEU A 112 6.56 8.67 -4.50
CA LEU A 112 5.43 9.47 -4.02
C LEU A 112 5.26 10.78 -4.78
N ASP A 113 6.31 11.28 -5.40
CA ASP A 113 6.20 12.49 -6.24
C ASP A 113 5.26 12.26 -7.42
N VAL A 114 5.22 11.05 -7.95
CA VAL A 114 4.28 10.67 -9.00
C VAL A 114 2.84 10.68 -8.49
N PHE A 115 2.64 10.39 -7.22
CA PHE A 115 1.32 10.27 -6.59
C PHE A 115 1.00 11.45 -5.67
N ARG A 116 1.77 12.53 -5.71
CA ARG A 116 1.52 13.71 -4.88
C ARG A 116 0.12 14.25 -5.05
N ASP A 117 -0.42 14.15 -6.26
CA ASP A 117 -1.81 14.45 -6.56
C ASP A 117 -2.48 13.21 -7.14
N TRP A 118 -2.62 12.20 -6.29
CA TRP A 118 -3.10 10.89 -6.73
C TRP A 118 -4.52 10.94 -7.29
N LYS A 119 -5.33 11.91 -6.88
CA LYS A 119 -6.70 12.05 -7.44
C LYS A 119 -6.66 12.40 -8.91
N GLN A 120 -5.74 13.27 -9.33
CA GLN A 120 -5.54 13.56 -10.74
C GLN A 120 -4.91 12.36 -11.46
N ALA A 121 -3.96 11.69 -10.83
CA ALA A 121 -3.37 10.48 -11.37
C ALA A 121 -4.44 9.40 -11.59
N THR A 122 -5.41 9.28 -10.69
CA THR A 122 -6.54 8.37 -10.83
C THR A 122 -7.39 8.70 -12.04
N ALA A 123 -7.70 9.98 -12.25
CA ALA A 123 -8.50 10.43 -13.40
C ALA A 123 -7.79 10.20 -14.73
N ALA A 124 -6.45 10.27 -14.75
CA ALA A 124 -5.63 10.10 -15.94
C ALA A 124 -5.18 8.67 -16.20
N ARG A 125 -5.42 7.74 -15.26
CA ARG A 125 -4.91 6.37 -15.39
C ARG A 125 -5.55 5.64 -16.57
N PRO A 126 -4.79 4.74 -17.23
CA PRO A 126 -5.35 3.92 -18.30
C PRO A 126 -6.44 2.99 -17.76
N LYS A 127 -7.43 2.73 -18.58
CA LYS A 127 -8.42 1.68 -18.29
C LYS A 127 -7.85 0.34 -18.72
N SER A 128 -7.88 -0.60 -17.81
CA SER A 128 -7.43 -1.97 -18.08
C SER A 128 -8.58 -2.88 -18.43
#